data_c2ab4d16195fbbdefa2573845796d609
#
_entry.id   c2ab4d16195fbbdefa2573845796d609
#
_cell.length_a   1.000
_cell.length_b   1.000
_cell.length_c   1.000
_cell.angle_alpha   90.00
_cell.angle_beta   90.00
_cell.angle_gamma   90.00
#
_symmetry.space_group_name_H-M   'P 1'
#
loop_
_entity.id
_entity.type
_entity.pdbx_description
1 polymer ?
#
loop_
_entity_poly.entity_id
_entity_poly.type
_entity_poly.pdbx_seq_one_letter_code
_entity_poly.pdbx_strand_id
1 'polypeptide(L)'
;EEVYYCSDNTNGATGFKKKDGQYKQTNFYEKKFKMKLQDDGNIAIAEPRLSNGRWLYICSTPYEGRQSMEKNKSCVEEDNNGYYLNFNQDNGRYVRFSGFGYVFDNSDSDGVITRIGTCTKF
;
A
#
# COMPACT_ATOMS: atom_id res chain seq x y z
N GLU A 1 19.99 2.80 0.02
CA GLU A 1 18.62 2.86 -0.47
C GLU A 1 18.36 1.86 -1.59
N GLU A 2 17.20 1.25 -1.57
CA GLU A 2 16.79 0.32 -2.63
C GLU A 2 15.52 0.82 -3.29
N VAL A 3 15.46 0.69 -4.60
CA VAL A 3 14.32 1.12 -5.40
C VAL A 3 13.63 -0.10 -6.01
N TYR A 4 12.31 -0.11 -5.91
CA TYR A 4 11.47 -1.18 -6.45
C TYR A 4 10.42 -0.58 -7.38
N TYR A 5 10.13 -1.30 -8.45
CA TYR A 5 8.98 -1.01 -9.30
C TYR A 5 7.90 -2.04 -9.01
N CYS A 6 6.72 -1.55 -8.65
CA CYS A 6 5.63 -2.35 -8.13
C CYS A 6 4.41 -2.27 -9.05
N SER A 7 3.68 -3.35 -9.11
CA SER A 7 2.45 -3.41 -9.89
C SER A 7 1.43 -4.28 -9.18
N ASP A 8 0.19 -3.79 -9.09
CA ASP A 8 -0.91 -4.62 -8.63
C ASP A 8 -1.10 -5.81 -9.55
N ASN A 9 -1.42 -6.95 -8.99
CA ASN A 9 -1.76 -8.13 -9.77
C ASN A 9 -3.03 -7.88 -10.59
N THR A 10 -3.21 -8.64 -11.65
CA THR A 10 -4.48 -8.64 -12.39
C THR A 10 -5.61 -8.99 -11.43
N ASN A 11 -6.63 -8.14 -11.38
CA ASN A 11 -7.74 -8.24 -10.43
C ASN A 11 -7.30 -8.18 -8.96
N GLY A 12 -6.15 -7.60 -8.70
CA GLY A 12 -5.58 -7.52 -7.36
C GLY A 12 -6.00 -6.30 -6.56
N ALA A 13 -6.88 -5.45 -7.07
CA ALA A 13 -7.37 -4.26 -6.37
C ALA A 13 -8.89 -4.37 -6.20
N THR A 14 -9.34 -4.57 -4.97
CA THR A 14 -10.76 -4.81 -4.68
C THR A 14 -11.15 -4.17 -3.35
N GLY A 15 -12.43 -4.08 -3.11
CA GLY A 15 -12.95 -3.56 -1.86
C GLY A 15 -14.36 -3.05 -1.98
N PHE A 16 -14.60 -1.90 -1.40
CA PHE A 16 -15.94 -1.30 -1.36
C PHE A 16 -15.87 0.14 -1.80
N LYS A 17 -16.87 0.56 -2.56
CA LYS A 17 -17.05 1.95 -2.96
C LYS A 17 -18.48 2.36 -2.73
N LYS A 18 -18.68 3.58 -2.25
CA LYS A 18 -20.02 4.12 -2.07
C LYS A 18 -20.63 4.48 -3.41
N LYS A 19 -21.82 3.96 -3.64
CA LYS A 19 -22.61 4.26 -4.84
C LYS A 19 -24.07 4.32 -4.48
N ASP A 20 -24.75 5.40 -4.86
CA ASP A 20 -26.17 5.60 -4.56
C ASP A 20 -26.48 5.48 -3.06
N GLY A 21 -25.61 6.04 -2.22
CA GLY A 21 -25.78 6.03 -0.78
C GLY A 21 -25.39 4.75 -0.06
N GLN A 22 -24.89 3.75 -0.79
CA GLN A 22 -24.53 2.45 -0.21
C GLN A 22 -23.12 2.05 -0.61
N TYR A 23 -22.41 1.38 0.31
CA TYR A 23 -21.12 0.78 -0.01
C TYR A 23 -21.34 -0.57 -0.65
N LYS A 24 -20.80 -0.73 -1.84
CA LYS A 24 -20.90 -1.97 -2.63
C LYS A 24 -19.53 -2.50 -2.93
N GLN A 25 -19.39 -3.81 -2.93
CA GLN A 25 -18.17 -4.48 -3.35
C GLN A 25 -17.88 -4.14 -4.80
N THR A 26 -16.63 -3.82 -5.09
CA THR A 26 -16.21 -3.46 -6.44
C THR A 26 -14.75 -3.78 -6.66
N ASN A 27 -14.34 -3.82 -7.92
CA ASN A 27 -12.94 -3.90 -8.30
C ASN A 27 -12.46 -2.52 -8.72
N PHE A 28 -11.20 -2.23 -8.43
CA PHE A 28 -10.55 -0.99 -8.79
C PHE A 28 -9.50 -1.24 -9.86
N TYR A 29 -9.08 -0.18 -10.55
CA TYR A 29 -7.99 -0.27 -11.53
C TYR A 29 -6.69 -0.64 -10.84
N GLU A 30 -5.91 -1.50 -11.47
CA GLU A 30 -4.57 -1.84 -11.01
C GLU A 30 -3.66 -0.61 -11.15
N LYS A 31 -2.81 -0.42 -10.15
CA LYS A 31 -1.84 0.66 -10.14
C LYS A 31 -0.42 0.14 -10.29
N LYS A 32 0.42 0.98 -10.85
CA LYS A 32 1.86 0.81 -10.84
C LYS A 32 2.46 1.96 -10.05
N PHE A 33 3.48 1.67 -9.27
CA PHE A 33 4.12 2.67 -8.45
C PHE A 33 5.59 2.33 -8.22
N LYS A 34 6.33 3.35 -7.83
CA LYS A 34 7.73 3.22 -7.46
C LYS A 34 7.85 3.27 -5.96
N MET A 35 8.61 2.36 -5.39
CA MET A 35 8.81 2.27 -3.96
C MET A 35 10.28 2.38 -3.64
N LYS A 36 10.61 3.16 -2.63
CA LYS A 36 11.97 3.37 -2.19
C LYS A 36 12.09 2.94 -0.74
N LEU A 37 12.91 1.93 -0.50
CA LEU A 37 13.28 1.52 0.84
C LEU A 37 14.45 2.39 1.29
N GLN A 38 14.20 3.23 2.27
CA GLN A 38 15.18 4.19 2.76
C GLN A 38 16.13 3.54 3.74
N ASP A 39 17.26 4.20 3.99
CA ASP A 39 18.29 3.70 4.90
C ASP A 39 17.79 3.58 6.34
N ASP A 40 16.80 4.38 6.71
CA ASP A 40 16.18 4.32 8.04
C ASP A 40 15.17 3.16 8.19
N GLY A 41 14.94 2.40 7.12
CA GLY A 41 13.98 1.30 7.13
C GLY A 41 12.56 1.69 6.74
N ASN A 42 12.28 2.97 6.58
CA ASN A 42 10.97 3.44 6.14
C ASN A 42 10.83 3.37 4.63
N ILE A 43 9.60 3.44 4.14
CA ILE A 43 9.30 3.27 2.73
C ILE A 43 8.59 4.53 2.20
N ALA A 44 9.11 5.05 1.09
CA ALA A 44 8.48 6.14 0.35
C ALA A 44 7.87 5.58 -0.94
N ILE A 45 6.62 5.91 -1.21
CA ILE A 45 5.93 5.51 -2.44
C ILE A 45 5.67 6.73 -3.30
N ALA A 46 6.04 6.64 -4.57
CA ALA A 46 5.71 7.62 -5.61
C ALA A 46 4.74 6.98 -6.59
N GLU A 47 3.66 7.68 -6.84
CA GLU A 47 2.66 7.28 -7.83
C GLU A 47 2.57 8.33 -8.93
N PRO A 48 2.29 7.95 -10.18
CA PRO A 48 2.31 8.91 -11.31
C PRO A 48 1.37 10.10 -11.15
N ARG A 49 0.32 9.98 -10.36
CA ARG A 49 -0.67 11.03 -10.18
C ARG A 49 -0.42 11.94 -8.97
N LEU A 50 0.60 11.67 -8.19
CA LEU A 50 0.94 12.52 -7.06
C LEU A 50 1.77 13.70 -7.56
N SER A 51 1.18 14.88 -7.55
CA SER A 51 1.82 16.08 -8.08
C SER A 51 3.01 16.55 -7.25
N ASN A 52 3.02 16.27 -5.97
CA ASN A 52 4.04 16.79 -5.04
C ASN A 52 4.68 15.74 -4.23
N GLY A 53 4.56 14.57 -4.58
CA GLY A 53 5.02 13.86 -3.52
C GLY A 53 5.02 12.39 -3.53
N ARG A 54 5.29 12.00 -2.42
CA ARG A 54 5.43 10.66 -2.03
C ARG A 54 4.61 10.43 -0.79
N TRP A 55 4.09 9.23 -0.69
CA TRP A 55 3.54 8.74 0.55
C TRP A 55 4.70 8.18 1.36
N LEU A 56 4.88 8.67 2.60
CA LEU A 56 5.88 8.11 3.50
C LEU A 56 5.22 7.16 4.48
N TYR A 57 5.75 5.94 4.53
CA TYR A 57 5.30 4.91 5.45
C TYR A 57 6.36 4.65 6.50
N ILE A 58 5.96 4.65 7.74
CA ILE A 58 6.82 4.32 8.88
C ILE A 58 6.72 2.83 9.14
N CYS A 59 7.85 2.15 9.10
CA CYS A 59 7.89 0.69 9.06
C CYS A 59 8.55 0.09 10.28
N SER A 60 8.10 -1.12 10.63
CA SER A 60 8.75 -2.00 11.58
C SER A 60 9.06 -3.33 10.90
N THR A 61 9.92 -4.12 11.54
CA THR A 61 10.29 -5.46 11.09
C THR A 61 9.91 -6.46 12.18
N PRO A 62 8.61 -6.78 12.32
CA PRO A 62 8.11 -7.48 13.50
C PRO A 62 8.59 -8.93 13.62
N TYR A 63 9.11 -9.50 12.53
CA TYR A 63 9.55 -10.89 12.51
C TYR A 63 11.07 -11.01 12.35
N GLU A 64 11.80 -10.00 12.76
CA GLU A 64 13.26 -10.02 12.75
C GLU A 64 13.77 -11.24 13.51
N GLY A 65 14.72 -11.96 12.92
CA GLY A 65 15.26 -13.18 13.48
C GLY A 65 14.51 -14.45 13.13
N ARG A 66 13.40 -14.36 12.39
CA ARG A 66 12.62 -15.51 11.91
C ARG A 66 12.89 -15.74 10.43
N GLN A 67 13.43 -16.89 10.08
CA GLN A 67 14.00 -17.18 8.76
C GLN A 67 13.24 -16.67 7.55
N SER A 68 11.99 -17.08 7.37
CA SER A 68 11.24 -16.76 6.15
C SER A 68 10.50 -15.43 6.23
N MET A 69 10.48 -14.80 7.39
CA MET A 69 9.69 -13.60 7.64
C MET A 69 10.55 -12.41 8.06
N GLU A 70 11.85 -12.63 8.16
CA GLU A 70 12.78 -11.67 8.73
C GLU A 70 12.73 -10.30 8.05
N LYS A 71 12.57 -10.28 6.75
CA LYS A 71 12.57 -9.03 5.98
C LYS A 71 11.18 -8.49 5.69
N ASN A 72 10.18 -9.01 6.36
CA ASN A 72 8.83 -8.46 6.23
C ASN A 72 8.74 -7.09 6.90
N LYS A 73 8.27 -6.11 6.15
CA LYS A 73 8.03 -4.74 6.63
C LYS A 73 6.55 -4.56 6.88
N SER A 74 6.21 -4.11 8.08
CA SER A 74 4.84 -3.73 8.43
C SER A 74 4.81 -2.23 8.64
N CYS A 75 4.03 -1.52 7.84
CA CYS A 75 4.13 -0.07 7.73
C CYS A 75 2.78 0.62 7.86
N VAL A 76 2.80 1.81 8.47
CA VAL A 76 1.65 2.72 8.49
C VAL A 76 2.09 4.04 7.88
N GLU A 77 1.18 4.71 7.18
CA GLU A 77 1.45 6.03 6.63
C GLU A 77 1.75 7.00 7.78
N GLU A 78 2.65 7.97 7.56
CA GLU A 78 3.18 8.82 8.64
C GLU A 78 2.12 9.62 9.40
N ASP A 79 1.04 10.01 8.72
CA ASP A 79 -0.08 10.70 9.36
C ASP A 79 -1.12 9.73 9.93
N ASN A 80 -0.90 8.46 9.75
CA ASN A 80 -1.76 7.39 10.27
C ASN A 80 -3.22 7.53 9.86
N ASN A 81 -3.45 7.78 8.57
CA ASN A 81 -4.78 8.06 8.02
C ASN A 81 -5.47 6.81 7.47
N GLY A 82 -5.24 5.64 8.06
CA GLY A 82 -5.86 4.40 7.59
C GLY A 82 -5.22 3.84 6.34
N TYR A 83 -3.98 4.20 6.06
CA TYR A 83 -3.19 3.66 4.96
C TYR A 83 -2.12 2.74 5.53
N TYR A 84 -2.12 1.49 5.09
CA TYR A 84 -1.22 0.46 5.59
C TYR A 84 -0.53 -0.24 4.43
N LEU A 85 0.70 -0.69 4.68
CA LEU A 85 1.50 -1.40 3.70
C LEU A 85 2.25 -2.53 4.40
N ASN A 86 2.19 -3.72 3.83
CA ASN A 86 3.09 -4.80 4.20
C ASN A 86 3.88 -5.20 2.97
N PHE A 87 5.18 -5.37 3.14
CA PHE A 87 6.07 -5.70 2.04
C PHE A 87 7.13 -6.70 2.49
N ASN A 88 7.33 -7.73 1.70
CA ASN A 88 8.39 -8.71 1.93
C ASN A 88 9.47 -8.55 0.86
N GLN A 89 10.66 -8.12 1.28
CA GLN A 89 11.79 -7.93 0.38
C GLN A 89 12.24 -9.21 -0.31
N ASP A 90 12.07 -10.36 0.32
CA ASP A 90 12.60 -11.62 -0.21
C ASP A 90 11.81 -12.11 -1.42
N ASN A 91 10.49 -11.96 -1.40
CA ASN A 91 9.66 -12.41 -2.53
C ASN A 91 9.02 -11.27 -3.33
N GLY A 92 9.22 -10.03 -2.90
CA GLY A 92 8.69 -8.86 -3.58
C GLY A 92 7.19 -8.65 -3.45
N ARG A 93 6.50 -9.46 -2.64
CA ARG A 93 5.05 -9.33 -2.48
C ARG A 93 4.67 -8.21 -1.53
N TYR A 94 3.57 -7.53 -1.87
CA TYR A 94 3.03 -6.51 -0.99
C TYR A 94 1.52 -6.60 -0.89
N VAL A 95 0.99 -6.04 0.18
CA VAL A 95 -0.42 -5.71 0.31
C VAL A 95 -0.54 -4.27 0.80
N ARG A 96 -1.47 -3.52 0.22
CA ARG A 96 -1.78 -2.15 0.62
C ARG A 96 -3.25 -2.07 1.01
N PHE A 97 -3.52 -1.33 2.08
CA PHE A 97 -4.88 -1.10 2.56
C PHE A 97 -5.15 0.40 2.64
N SER A 98 -6.35 0.77 2.27
CA SER A 98 -6.82 2.14 2.36
C SER A 98 -8.29 2.11 2.77
N GLY A 99 -8.61 2.70 3.91
CA GLY A 99 -9.97 2.68 4.43
C GLY A 99 -10.40 3.94 5.16
N PHE A 100 -9.57 4.97 5.12
CA PHE A 100 -9.78 6.20 5.87
C PHE A 100 -11.14 6.85 5.59
N GLY A 101 -11.52 6.95 4.32
CA GLY A 101 -12.76 7.61 3.94
C GLY A 101 -14.01 6.99 4.56
N TYR A 102 -14.04 5.66 4.62
CA TYR A 102 -15.17 4.95 5.20
C TYR A 102 -15.35 5.28 6.69
N VAL A 103 -14.24 5.41 7.41
CA VAL A 103 -14.27 5.64 8.86
C VAL A 103 -14.51 7.11 9.21
N PHE A 104 -13.91 8.00 8.45
CA PHE A 104 -13.87 9.41 8.78
C PHE A 104 -14.97 10.24 8.13
N ASP A 105 -15.27 9.97 6.87
CA ASP A 105 -16.15 10.79 6.06
C ASP A 105 -17.20 9.91 5.38
N ASN A 106 -18.22 10.56 4.87
CA ASN A 106 -19.32 9.92 4.16
C ASN A 106 -19.34 10.32 2.68
N SER A 107 -18.18 10.57 2.13
CA SER A 107 -18.02 11.00 0.75
C SER A 107 -18.20 9.85 -0.24
N ASP A 108 -18.89 10.10 -1.34
CA ASP A 108 -19.05 9.11 -2.41
C ASP A 108 -17.75 8.85 -3.17
N SER A 109 -16.73 9.69 -2.98
CA SER A 109 -15.42 9.49 -3.60
C SER A 109 -14.52 8.51 -2.85
N ASP A 110 -14.87 8.17 -1.62
CA ASP A 110 -14.03 7.34 -0.79
C ASP A 110 -14.41 5.87 -0.90
N GLY A 111 -13.40 5.02 -0.75
CA GLY A 111 -13.59 3.58 -0.77
C GLY A 111 -12.74 2.89 0.26
N VAL A 112 -13.03 1.62 0.46
CA VAL A 112 -12.17 0.71 1.22
C VAL A 112 -11.49 -0.17 0.20
N ILE A 113 -10.15 -0.11 0.12
CA ILE A 113 -9.42 -0.73 -0.97
C ILE A 113 -8.30 -1.60 -0.41
N THR A 114 -8.23 -2.83 -0.92
CA THR A 114 -7.09 -3.73 -0.70
C THR A 114 -6.42 -3.96 -2.05
N ARG A 115 -5.09 -3.79 -2.08
CA ARG A 115 -4.28 -4.03 -3.27
C ARG A 115 -3.22 -5.07 -2.97
N ILE A 116 -3.11 -6.06 -3.82
CA ILE A 116 -2.04 -7.04 -3.75
C ILE A 116 -1.23 -7.01 -5.03
N GLY A 117 0.06 -7.24 -4.91
CA GLY A 117 0.93 -7.22 -6.07
C GLY A 117 2.35 -7.59 -5.75
N THR A 118 3.22 -7.34 -6.72
CA THR A 118 4.64 -7.65 -6.59
C THR A 118 5.50 -6.49 -7.03
N CYS A 119 6.70 -6.46 -6.48
CA CYS A 119 7.72 -5.48 -6.79
C CYS A 119 8.96 -6.18 -7.35
N THR A 120 9.59 -5.51 -8.30
CA THR A 120 10.88 -5.93 -8.84
C THR A 120 11.92 -4.90 -8.43
N LYS A 121 13.01 -5.36 -7.85
CA LYS A 121 14.11 -4.48 -7.48
C LYS A 121 14.80 -3.93 -8.72
N PHE A 122 15.00 -2.65 -8.69
CA PHE A 122 15.73 -1.96 -9.77
C PHE A 122 17.25 -2.11 -9.59
#